data_ee33d593ea65d3d47cb7fc5273ef3d6d
#
_entry.id   ee33d593ea65d3d47cb7fc5273ef3d6d
#
_cell.length_a   1.000
_cell.length_b   1.000
_cell.length_c   1.000
_cell.angle_alpha   90.00
_cell.angle_beta   90.00
_cell.angle_gamma   90.00
#
_symmetry.space_group_name_H-M   'P 1'
#
loop_
_entity.id
_entity.type
_entity.pdbx_description
1 polymer ?
#
loop_
_entity_poly.entity_id
_entity_poly.type
_entity_poly.pdbx_seq_one_letter_code
_entity_poly.pdbx_strand_id
1 'polypeptide(L)'
;MEGETYVDVNIFVYWLVGDRNFGPRARTWIKRMEKSRGFVTSALSVYEAASVIAVLTDGKMKDPGFIERVVQPITDLPGLSTIPLERQHLIDARKHMVDYSLDYEDALHLASALDRGTSSIISNDKHFDKTPLQRVF
;
A
#
# COMPACT_ATOMS: atom_id res chain seq x y z
N MET A 1 -15.98 -8.05 15.49
CA MET A 1 -15.50 -6.82 14.83
C MET A 1 -14.57 -7.20 13.70
N GLU A 2 -14.85 -6.73 12.52
CA GLU A 2 -13.97 -7.01 11.39
C GLU A 2 -12.65 -6.27 11.56
N GLY A 3 -11.55 -6.94 11.22
CA GLY A 3 -10.23 -6.35 11.26
C GLY A 3 -10.01 -5.35 10.14
N GLU A 4 -8.94 -4.60 10.25
CA GLU A 4 -8.53 -3.67 9.20
C GLU A 4 -7.99 -4.42 7.99
N THR A 5 -8.07 -3.79 6.82
CA THR A 5 -7.51 -4.31 5.57
C THR A 5 -6.31 -3.46 5.16
N TYR A 6 -5.20 -4.11 4.87
CA TYR A 6 -3.98 -3.43 4.43
C TYR A 6 -4.09 -3.11 2.94
N VAL A 7 -3.66 -1.91 2.55
CA VAL A 7 -3.71 -1.45 1.16
C VAL A 7 -2.30 -1.37 0.59
N ASP A 8 -2.05 -2.12 -0.47
CA ASP A 8 -0.75 -2.16 -1.14
C ASP A 8 -0.55 -0.94 -2.04
N VAL A 9 0.71 -0.63 -2.33
CA VAL A 9 1.11 0.57 -3.07
C VAL A 9 0.49 0.65 -4.47
N ASN A 10 0.35 -0.48 -5.16
CA ASN A 10 -0.17 -0.47 -6.53
C ASN A 10 -1.59 0.09 -6.65
N ILE A 11 -2.40 -0.01 -5.60
CA ILE A 11 -3.75 0.55 -5.59
C ILE A 11 -3.70 2.08 -5.72
N PHE A 12 -2.81 2.72 -4.98
CA PHE A 12 -2.63 4.17 -5.04
C PHE A 12 -2.06 4.61 -6.39
N VAL A 13 -1.10 3.84 -6.91
CA VAL A 13 -0.49 4.13 -8.22
C VAL A 13 -1.54 4.06 -9.33
N TYR A 14 -2.31 2.96 -9.40
CA TYR A 14 -3.35 2.81 -10.42
C TYR A 14 -4.37 3.94 -10.38
N TRP A 15 -4.77 4.32 -9.17
CA TRP A 15 -5.73 5.40 -8.98
C TRP A 15 -5.18 6.74 -9.46
N LEU A 16 -3.98 7.11 -8.98
CA LEU A 16 -3.44 8.45 -9.21
C LEU A 16 -2.95 8.67 -10.63
N VAL A 17 -2.44 7.61 -11.30
CA VAL A 17 -2.05 7.74 -12.71
C VAL A 17 -3.21 7.47 -13.67
N GLY A 18 -4.36 7.00 -13.16
CA GLY A 18 -5.48 6.65 -14.00
C GLY A 18 -5.18 5.45 -14.89
N ASP A 19 -4.62 4.38 -14.32
CA ASP A 19 -4.25 3.19 -15.07
C ASP A 19 -5.43 2.67 -15.89
N ARG A 20 -5.18 2.39 -17.17
CA ARG A 20 -6.24 2.02 -18.11
C ARG A 20 -6.92 0.71 -17.74
N ASN A 21 -6.15 -0.27 -17.27
CA ASN A 21 -6.65 -1.61 -16.99
C ASN A 21 -7.14 -1.76 -15.54
N PHE A 22 -6.39 -1.26 -14.57
CA PHE A 22 -6.64 -1.49 -13.16
C PHE A 22 -7.15 -0.24 -12.41
N GLY A 23 -7.12 0.93 -13.06
CA GLY A 23 -7.59 2.17 -12.46
C GLY A 23 -9.04 2.13 -11.99
N PRO A 24 -9.99 1.63 -12.80
CA PRO A 24 -11.40 1.55 -12.38
C PRO A 24 -11.60 0.69 -11.13
N ARG A 25 -10.93 -0.46 -11.03
CA ARG A 25 -11.01 -1.32 -9.83
C ARG A 25 -10.37 -0.65 -8.62
N ALA A 26 -9.20 -0.05 -8.80
CA ALA A 26 -8.54 0.69 -7.73
C ALA A 26 -9.44 1.82 -7.22
N ARG A 27 -10.07 2.56 -8.13
CA ARG A 27 -10.98 3.65 -7.76
C ARG A 27 -12.16 3.17 -6.91
N THR A 28 -12.68 1.97 -7.18
CA THR A 28 -13.75 1.38 -6.37
C THR A 28 -13.31 1.24 -4.91
N TRP A 29 -12.09 0.78 -4.69
CA TRP A 29 -11.53 0.67 -3.34
C TRP A 29 -11.29 2.03 -2.71
N ILE A 30 -10.76 2.99 -3.48
CA ILE A 30 -10.54 4.36 -2.98
C ILE A 30 -11.87 5.00 -2.55
N LYS A 31 -12.94 4.81 -3.30
CA LYS A 31 -14.27 5.32 -2.92
C LYS A 31 -14.74 4.75 -1.59
N ARG A 32 -14.42 3.50 -1.32
CA ARG A 32 -14.72 2.89 -0.01
C ARG A 32 -13.92 3.54 1.10
N MET A 33 -12.66 3.88 0.87
CA MET A 33 -11.82 4.59 1.83
C MET A 33 -12.27 6.02 2.08
N GLU A 34 -12.98 6.63 1.13
CA GLU A 34 -13.57 7.95 1.30
C GLU A 34 -14.78 7.92 2.24
N LYS A 35 -15.48 6.79 2.32
CA LYS A 35 -16.76 6.67 3.01
C LYS A 35 -16.71 5.83 4.28
N SER A 36 -15.76 4.91 4.39
CA SER A 36 -15.73 3.92 5.47
C SER A 36 -14.32 3.80 6.03
N ARG A 37 -14.24 3.57 7.34
CA ARG A 37 -12.98 3.28 8.03
C ARG A 37 -12.61 1.81 7.87
N GLY A 38 -11.42 1.44 8.35
CA GLY A 38 -10.98 0.05 8.37
C GLY A 38 -9.91 -0.28 7.35
N PHE A 39 -9.30 0.73 6.74
CA PHE A 39 -8.20 0.55 5.81
C PHE A 39 -6.91 1.11 6.42
N VAL A 40 -5.81 0.42 6.19
CA VAL A 40 -4.51 0.81 6.72
C VAL A 40 -3.44 0.60 5.66
N THR A 41 -2.45 1.47 5.63
CA THR A 41 -1.25 1.29 4.81
C THR A 41 -0.03 1.77 5.58
N SER A 42 1.15 1.39 5.09
CA SER A 42 2.41 1.84 5.69
C SER A 42 2.83 3.19 5.11
N ALA A 43 3.56 3.98 5.90
CA ALA A 43 4.27 5.16 5.39
C ALA A 43 5.18 4.78 4.22
N LEU A 44 5.71 3.55 4.21
CA LEU A 44 6.48 3.03 3.08
C LEU A 44 5.67 3.05 1.79
N SER A 45 4.40 2.64 1.83
CA SER A 45 3.52 2.63 0.64
C SER A 45 3.35 4.02 0.05
N VAL A 46 3.22 5.03 0.91
CA VAL A 46 3.05 6.42 0.46
C VAL A 46 4.33 6.91 -0.23
N TYR A 47 5.49 6.63 0.36
CA TYR A 47 6.77 6.95 -0.25
C TYR A 47 6.95 6.23 -1.59
N GLU A 48 6.67 4.93 -1.62
CA GLU A 48 6.81 4.13 -2.84
C GLU A 48 5.88 4.62 -3.95
N ALA A 49 4.65 5.03 -3.61
CA ALA A 49 3.72 5.59 -4.58
C ALA A 49 4.33 6.81 -5.28
N ALA A 50 4.95 7.72 -4.52
CA ALA A 50 5.62 8.89 -5.10
C ALA A 50 6.77 8.47 -6.01
N SER A 51 7.59 7.51 -5.59
CA SER A 51 8.74 7.02 -6.36
C SER A 51 8.29 6.36 -7.67
N VAL A 52 7.30 5.49 -7.63
CA VAL A 52 6.79 4.79 -8.82
C VAL A 52 6.12 5.78 -9.78
N ILE A 53 5.29 6.68 -9.27
CA ILE A 53 4.59 7.66 -10.11
C ILE A 53 5.58 8.62 -10.76
N ALA A 54 6.66 9.00 -10.06
CA ALA A 54 7.71 9.81 -10.65
C ALA A 54 8.31 9.15 -11.89
N VAL A 55 8.56 7.85 -11.83
CA VAL A 55 9.06 7.09 -12.99
C VAL A 55 8.04 7.04 -14.11
N LEU A 56 6.78 6.76 -13.79
CA LEU A 56 5.73 6.59 -14.79
C LEU A 56 5.31 7.90 -15.49
N THR A 57 5.44 9.02 -14.80
CA THR A 57 4.94 10.31 -15.30
C THR A 57 6.04 11.34 -15.54
N ASP A 58 7.30 10.94 -15.46
CA ASP A 58 8.46 11.82 -15.57
C ASP A 58 8.43 12.95 -14.52
N GLY A 59 7.83 12.69 -13.37
CA GLY A 59 7.80 13.62 -12.24
C GLY A 59 9.15 13.66 -11.54
N LYS A 60 9.36 14.74 -10.77
CA LYS A 60 10.63 14.96 -10.07
C LYS A 60 10.44 14.81 -8.55
N MET A 61 11.18 13.88 -7.95
CA MET A 61 11.12 13.65 -6.49
C MET A 61 11.62 14.86 -5.69
N LYS A 62 12.34 15.78 -6.31
CA LYS A 62 12.78 17.03 -5.67
C LYS A 62 11.81 18.19 -5.86
N ASP A 63 10.70 17.99 -6.56
CA ASP A 63 9.67 19.01 -6.76
C ASP A 63 8.61 18.90 -5.65
N PRO A 64 8.55 19.88 -4.73
CA PRO A 64 7.56 19.82 -3.64
C PRO A 64 6.12 19.74 -4.14
N GLY A 65 5.80 20.41 -5.24
CA GLY A 65 4.45 20.37 -5.82
C GLY A 65 4.07 19.00 -6.33
N PHE A 66 5.01 18.30 -6.95
CA PHE A 66 4.79 16.91 -7.37
C PHE A 66 4.52 16.00 -6.16
N ILE A 67 5.35 16.12 -5.13
CA ILE A 67 5.20 15.32 -3.91
C ILE A 67 3.84 15.58 -3.27
N GLU A 68 3.43 16.83 -3.15
CA GLU A 68 2.13 17.18 -2.60
C GLU A 68 0.98 16.55 -3.38
N ARG A 69 1.04 16.58 -4.71
CA ARG A 69 -0.01 16.01 -5.57
C ARG A 69 -0.12 14.48 -5.45
N VAL A 70 0.93 13.81 -5.00
CA VAL A 70 0.89 12.35 -4.77
C VAL A 70 0.52 12.02 -3.33
N VAL A 71 1.20 12.64 -2.38
CA VAL A 71 1.09 12.28 -0.96
C VAL A 71 -0.25 12.72 -0.37
N GLN A 72 -0.67 13.95 -0.62
CA GLN A 72 -1.84 14.52 0.02
C GLN A 72 -3.14 13.77 -0.31
N PRO A 73 -3.42 13.38 -1.57
CA PRO A 73 -4.65 12.62 -1.86
C PRO A 73 -4.72 11.31 -1.08
N ILE A 74 -3.60 10.66 -0.85
CA ILE A 74 -3.54 9.40 -0.09
C ILE A 74 -3.77 9.66 1.39
N THR A 75 -3.01 10.59 1.97
CA THR A 75 -3.07 10.85 3.42
C THR A 75 -4.37 11.52 3.84
N ASP A 76 -5.09 12.15 2.92
CA ASP A 76 -6.38 12.78 3.19
C ASP A 76 -7.57 11.81 3.11
N LEU A 77 -7.36 10.56 2.71
CA LEU A 77 -8.46 9.58 2.65
C LEU A 77 -8.98 9.30 4.07
N PRO A 78 -10.24 9.65 4.37
CA PRO A 78 -10.75 9.56 5.75
C PRO A 78 -10.74 8.15 6.33
N GLY A 79 -10.94 7.14 5.51
CA GLY A 79 -11.01 5.74 5.95
C GLY A 79 -9.67 5.04 6.00
N LEU A 80 -8.58 5.70 5.60
CA LEU A 80 -7.24 5.12 5.54
C LEU A 80 -6.37 5.66 6.67
N SER A 81 -5.80 4.76 7.45
CA SER A 81 -4.78 5.10 8.45
C SER A 81 -3.41 4.80 7.87
N THR A 82 -2.49 5.74 7.99
CA THR A 82 -1.09 5.54 7.58
C THR A 82 -0.28 5.22 8.83
N ILE A 83 0.28 4.00 8.88
CA ILE A 83 1.09 3.56 10.02
C ILE A 83 2.59 3.73 9.71
N PRO A 84 3.40 4.01 10.72
CA PRO A 84 4.84 4.18 10.51
C PRO A 84 5.52 2.87 10.13
N LEU A 85 6.60 2.95 9.35
CA LEU A 85 7.52 1.83 9.16
C LEU A 85 8.46 1.82 10.35
N GLU A 86 8.38 0.78 11.18
CA GLU A 86 9.12 0.69 12.43
C GLU A 86 10.36 -0.19 12.30
N ARG A 87 11.29 0.00 13.24
CA ARG A 87 12.51 -0.81 13.31
C ARG A 87 12.20 -2.31 13.33
N GLN A 88 11.17 -2.72 14.06
CA GLN A 88 10.80 -4.14 14.17
C GLN A 88 10.36 -4.72 12.83
N HIS A 89 9.70 -3.93 11.98
CA HIS A 89 9.30 -4.36 10.64
C HIS A 89 10.52 -4.70 9.79
N LEU A 90 11.58 -3.89 9.89
CA LEU A 90 12.83 -4.13 9.16
C LEU A 90 13.49 -5.44 9.57
N ILE A 91 13.40 -5.78 10.86
CA ILE A 91 13.98 -7.01 11.42
C ILE A 91 13.14 -8.22 11.03
N ASP A 92 11.81 -8.14 11.21
CA ASP A 92 10.90 -9.27 10.97
C ASP A 92 10.79 -9.63 9.49
N ALA A 93 11.02 -8.67 8.60
CA ALA A 93 10.92 -8.88 7.15
C ALA A 93 11.81 -10.03 6.67
N ARG A 94 13.01 -10.19 7.25
CA ARG A 94 13.92 -11.27 6.85
C ARG A 94 13.28 -12.64 7.00
N LYS A 95 12.58 -12.88 8.10
CA LYS A 95 11.88 -14.15 8.33
C LYS A 95 10.78 -14.36 7.29
N HIS A 96 10.05 -13.32 6.97
CA HIS A 96 8.98 -13.39 5.96
C HIS A 96 9.53 -13.67 4.56
N MET A 97 10.71 -13.15 4.24
CA MET A 97 11.38 -13.47 2.98
C MET A 97 11.65 -14.96 2.88
N VAL A 98 12.13 -15.58 3.96
CA VAL A 98 12.44 -17.03 3.99
C VAL A 98 11.15 -17.84 4.00
N ASP A 99 10.21 -17.53 4.87
CA ASP A 99 9.00 -18.33 5.08
C ASP A 99 8.06 -18.32 3.88
N TYR A 100 7.99 -17.19 3.15
CA TYR A 100 7.00 -17.00 2.09
C TYR A 100 7.63 -16.70 0.72
N SER A 101 8.95 -16.81 0.60
CA SER A 101 9.67 -16.54 -0.65
C SER A 101 9.35 -15.16 -1.24
N LEU A 102 9.36 -14.14 -0.38
CA LEU A 102 9.12 -12.76 -0.76
C LEU A 102 10.44 -12.00 -0.94
N ASP A 103 10.43 -10.97 -1.77
CA ASP A 103 11.52 -10.01 -1.75
C ASP A 103 11.39 -9.11 -0.49
N TYR A 104 12.41 -8.29 -0.25
CA TYR A 104 12.46 -7.49 0.98
C TYR A 104 11.31 -6.48 1.06
N GLU A 105 10.99 -5.83 -0.06
CA GLU A 105 9.91 -4.83 -0.11
C GLU A 105 8.56 -5.45 0.24
N ASP A 106 8.19 -6.56 -0.38
CA ASP A 106 6.96 -7.28 -0.08
C ASP A 106 6.94 -7.75 1.37
N ALA A 107 8.09 -8.21 1.87
CA ALA A 107 8.22 -8.67 3.25
C ALA A 107 8.04 -7.52 4.25
N LEU A 108 8.45 -6.30 3.92
CA LEU A 108 8.21 -5.13 4.77
C LEU A 108 6.72 -4.81 4.85
N HIS A 109 6.01 -4.88 3.73
CA HIS A 109 4.55 -4.69 3.73
C HIS A 109 3.86 -5.77 4.54
N LEU A 110 4.29 -7.01 4.40
CA LEU A 110 3.73 -8.12 5.18
C LEU A 110 3.98 -7.91 6.68
N ALA A 111 5.19 -7.54 7.06
CA ALA A 111 5.51 -7.27 8.46
C ALA A 111 4.63 -6.17 9.06
N SER A 112 4.43 -5.09 8.31
CA SER A 112 3.56 -3.98 8.73
C SER A 112 2.10 -4.44 8.89
N ALA A 113 1.60 -5.20 7.93
CA ALA A 113 0.23 -5.70 7.94
C ALA A 113 -0.02 -6.65 9.11
N LEU A 114 0.88 -7.61 9.33
CA LEU A 114 0.75 -8.59 10.41
C LEU A 114 0.86 -7.94 11.79
N ASP A 115 1.79 -6.98 11.95
CA ASP A 115 1.95 -6.26 13.21
C ASP A 115 0.68 -5.48 13.57
N ARG A 116 0.01 -4.91 12.56
CA ARG A 116 -1.26 -4.20 12.77
C ARG A 116 -2.42 -5.16 13.05
N GLY A 117 -2.26 -6.45 12.79
CA GLY A 117 -3.31 -7.45 13.01
C GLY A 117 -4.29 -7.57 11.85
N THR A 118 -3.92 -7.12 10.64
CA THR A 118 -4.79 -7.28 9.47
C THR A 118 -4.78 -8.73 8.99
N SER A 119 -5.90 -9.18 8.42
CA SER A 119 -6.04 -10.52 7.86
C SER A 119 -6.17 -10.51 6.33
N SER A 120 -6.32 -9.34 5.73
CA SER A 120 -6.48 -9.19 4.28
C SER A 120 -5.65 -8.04 3.74
N ILE A 121 -5.33 -8.13 2.45
CA ILE A 121 -4.58 -7.12 1.72
C ILE A 121 -5.26 -6.85 0.38
N ILE A 122 -5.43 -5.56 0.06
CA ILE A 122 -5.87 -5.15 -1.28
C ILE A 122 -4.61 -4.98 -2.12
N SER A 123 -4.40 -5.88 -3.06
CA SER A 123 -3.20 -5.89 -3.90
C SER A 123 -3.44 -6.68 -5.18
N ASN A 124 -2.84 -6.20 -6.27
CA ASN A 124 -2.79 -6.94 -7.52
C ASN A 124 -1.56 -7.87 -7.58
N ASP A 125 -0.73 -7.88 -6.55
CA ASP A 125 0.50 -8.68 -6.52
C ASP A 125 0.22 -10.08 -5.98
N LYS A 126 0.30 -11.08 -6.85
CA LYS A 126 0.04 -12.48 -6.50
C LYS A 126 1.07 -13.08 -5.54
N HIS A 127 2.22 -12.41 -5.33
CA HIS A 127 3.20 -12.88 -4.33
C HIS A 127 2.59 -12.97 -2.94
N PHE A 128 1.57 -12.14 -2.62
CA PHE A 128 0.90 -12.19 -1.32
C PHE A 128 -0.01 -13.42 -1.15
N ASP A 129 -0.33 -14.15 -2.22
CA ASP A 129 -1.11 -15.38 -2.12
C ASP A 129 -0.38 -16.48 -1.30
N LYS A 130 0.94 -16.39 -1.18
CA LYS A 130 1.77 -17.32 -0.40
C LYS A 130 1.78 -17.00 1.10
N THR A 131 1.22 -15.87 1.49
CA THR A 131 1.26 -15.36 2.86
C THR A 131 -0.03 -15.69 3.62
N PRO A 132 -0.06 -15.44 4.96
CA PRO A 132 -1.29 -15.61 5.72
C PRO A 132 -2.39 -14.61 5.36
N LEU A 133 -2.08 -13.52 4.65
CA LEU A 133 -3.07 -12.52 4.26
C LEU A 133 -3.94 -13.02 3.12
N GLN A 134 -5.24 -12.77 3.21
CA GLN A 134 -6.15 -12.98 2.09
C GLN A 134 -6.05 -11.80 1.13
N ARG A 135 -5.58 -12.06 -0.09
CA ARG A 135 -5.46 -11.03 -1.10
C ARG A 135 -6.80 -10.80 -1.81
N VAL A 136 -7.18 -9.53 -1.91
CA VAL A 136 -8.36 -9.11 -2.66
C VAL A 136 -7.97 -7.99 -3.62
N PHE A 137 -8.63 -7.96 -4.75
CA PHE A 137 -8.55 -6.88 -5.74
C PHE A 137 -9.52 -7.13 -6.94
#